data_baafbfa79b78b03b026327341366cb93
#
_entry.id   baafbfa79b78b03b026327341366cb93
#
_cell.length_a   1.000
_cell.length_b   1.000
_cell.length_c   1.000
_cell.angle_alpha   90.00
_cell.angle_beta   90.00
_cell.angle_gamma   90.00
#
_symmetry.space_group_name_H-M   'P 1'
#
loop_
_entity.id
_entity.type
_entity.pdbx_description
1 polymer ?
#
loop_
_entity_poly.entity_id
_entity_poly.type
_entity_poly.pdbx_seq_one_letter_code
_entity_poly.pdbx_strand_id
1 'polypeptide(L)'
;MKTIYITSYDVTERVKSPAEMDELNSSNEFTVLQSLEGECEVAVNSGESITLAERGVLLIPSYRLVRVIHHPSKAGGRCKELRLTMNVITDGCQMEDVFDLPVMLPAEDNEKVFVLLNTIKDNDNVFRTYSNLYRLLELVLKYATVKKEKYFLKDAYDYIIANCDKQIKVPELAETLKVSEPTVYRMFAQVAGCTPIDYINTYRLGRAHRMLGTEPDMKIKEIALSCGFEDQLYFSKIYSKTYGKSPREYKKSLAPATKYDPQTDEVDEEE
;
A
#
# COMPACT_ATOMS: atom_id res chain seq x y z
N MET A 1 26.50 -16.70 -8.88
CA MET A 1 26.49 -15.52 -8.00
C MET A 1 25.29 -14.67 -8.42
N LYS A 2 24.36 -14.34 -7.52
CA LYS A 2 23.20 -13.52 -7.90
C LYS A 2 23.63 -12.05 -7.95
N THR A 3 23.25 -11.35 -9.01
CA THR A 3 23.51 -9.91 -9.13
C THR A 3 22.31 -9.15 -8.55
N ILE A 4 22.54 -8.30 -7.55
CA ILE A 4 21.50 -7.45 -6.93
C ILE A 4 21.89 -6.01 -7.13
N TYR A 5 20.96 -5.19 -7.64
CA TYR A 5 21.16 -3.74 -7.77
C TYR A 5 19.87 -2.98 -7.55
N ILE A 6 20.02 -1.79 -6.99
CA ILE A 6 18.93 -0.84 -6.71
C ILE A 6 18.89 0.15 -7.88
N THR A 7 17.74 0.26 -8.54
CA THR A 7 17.55 1.14 -9.71
C THR A 7 16.97 2.50 -9.33
N SER A 8 16.17 2.54 -8.27
CA SER A 8 15.56 3.76 -7.73
C SER A 8 15.27 3.59 -6.24
N TYR A 9 15.19 4.71 -5.53
CA TYR A 9 14.73 4.75 -4.13
C TYR A 9 14.13 6.12 -3.82
N ASP A 10 13.25 6.17 -2.82
CA ASP A 10 12.72 7.39 -2.22
C ASP A 10 12.50 7.18 -0.72
N VAL A 11 12.82 8.20 0.09
CA VAL A 11 12.63 8.16 1.55
C VAL A 11 11.75 9.31 1.98
N THR A 12 10.64 9.00 2.62
CA THR A 12 9.68 9.99 3.11
C THR A 12 9.37 9.77 4.58
N GLU A 13 9.32 10.86 5.34
CA GLU A 13 8.77 10.90 6.68
C GLU A 13 7.34 11.45 6.60
N ARG A 14 6.40 10.77 7.21
CA ARG A 14 4.98 11.14 7.17
C ARG A 14 4.41 11.25 8.55
N VAL A 15 3.58 12.28 8.74
CA VAL A 15 2.76 12.44 9.95
C VAL A 15 1.33 12.14 9.57
N LYS A 16 0.69 11.24 10.30
CA LYS A 16 -0.64 10.72 10.06
C LYS A 16 -1.59 11.12 11.18
N SER A 17 -2.84 11.38 10.81
CA SER A 17 -3.93 11.57 11.75
C SER A 17 -4.37 10.22 12.33
N PRO A 18 -4.90 10.20 13.57
CA PRO A 18 -5.48 8.99 14.15
C PRO A 18 -6.56 8.40 13.25
N ALA A 19 -6.56 7.07 13.11
CA ALA A 19 -7.46 6.31 12.24
C ALA A 19 -7.37 6.68 10.75
N GLU A 20 -6.34 7.42 10.33
CA GLU A 20 -6.06 7.62 8.91
C GLU A 20 -5.65 6.30 8.30
N MET A 21 -6.34 5.92 7.24
CA MET A 21 -6.08 4.69 6.52
C MET A 21 -5.23 4.98 5.30
N ASP A 22 -4.04 4.40 5.25
CA ASP A 22 -3.24 4.34 4.05
C ASP A 22 -3.49 3.04 3.30
N GLU A 23 -3.95 3.12 2.08
CA GLU A 23 -3.80 2.03 1.13
C GLU A 23 -2.46 2.18 0.42
N LEU A 24 -1.54 1.30 0.78
CA LEU A 24 -0.37 1.08 -0.03
C LEU A 24 -0.77 0.18 -1.19
N ASN A 25 -1.31 0.80 -2.23
CA ASN A 25 -1.53 0.09 -3.47
C ASN A 25 -0.19 -0.42 -3.98
N SER A 26 -0.22 -1.63 -4.48
CA SER A 26 0.95 -2.26 -5.04
C SER A 26 1.63 -1.33 -6.04
N SER A 27 2.78 -0.85 -5.67
CA SER A 27 3.74 -0.29 -6.61
C SER A 27 4.63 -1.43 -7.11
N ASN A 28 5.38 -1.18 -8.15
CA ASN A 28 6.47 -2.07 -8.55
C ASN A 28 7.72 -1.89 -7.65
N GLU A 29 7.54 -1.29 -6.48
CA GLU A 29 8.62 -0.98 -5.56
C GLU A 29 8.46 -1.73 -4.24
N PHE A 30 9.57 -2.24 -3.75
CA PHE A 30 9.68 -2.79 -2.41
C PHE A 30 9.65 -1.65 -1.39
N THR A 31 8.85 -1.80 -0.34
CA THR A 31 8.71 -0.77 0.69
C THR A 31 9.14 -1.28 2.06
N VAL A 32 9.97 -0.50 2.73
CA VAL A 32 10.28 -0.64 4.16
C VAL A 32 9.58 0.49 4.89
N LEU A 33 8.66 0.14 5.78
CA LEU A 33 7.92 1.08 6.60
C LEU A 33 8.29 0.87 8.07
N GLN A 34 8.71 1.93 8.74
CA GLN A 34 8.94 1.91 10.18
C GLN A 34 7.98 2.88 10.88
N SER A 35 7.24 2.38 11.87
CA SER A 35 6.48 3.24 12.77
C SER A 35 7.45 3.96 13.72
N LEU A 36 7.42 5.28 13.75
CA LEU A 36 8.26 6.09 14.66
C LEU A 36 7.50 6.47 15.93
N GLU A 37 6.22 6.78 15.78
CA GLU A 37 5.31 7.14 16.88
C GLU A 37 3.94 6.50 16.62
N GLY A 38 3.38 5.82 17.62
CA GLY A 38 2.13 5.09 17.52
C GLY A 38 2.29 3.67 16.97
N GLU A 39 1.17 2.99 16.88
CA GLU A 39 1.05 1.63 16.37
C GLU A 39 0.33 1.64 15.03
N CYS A 40 0.53 0.61 14.23
CA CYS A 40 -0.18 0.44 12.98
C CYS A 40 -0.86 -0.93 12.95
N GLU A 41 -2.12 -0.97 12.56
CA GLU A 41 -2.78 -2.20 12.15
C GLU A 41 -2.58 -2.38 10.65
N VAL A 42 -1.99 -3.51 10.27
CA VAL A 42 -1.58 -3.79 8.89
C VAL A 42 -2.34 -5.01 8.38
N ALA A 43 -3.13 -4.85 7.35
CA ALA A 43 -3.75 -5.95 6.63
C ALA A 43 -3.08 -6.12 5.27
N VAL A 44 -2.54 -7.31 5.01
CA VAL A 44 -1.96 -7.68 3.72
C VAL A 44 -3.01 -8.44 2.91
N ASN A 45 -3.37 -7.91 1.75
CA ASN A 45 -4.48 -8.40 0.93
C ASN A 45 -5.80 -8.38 1.72
N SER A 46 -6.61 -9.42 1.65
CA SER A 46 -7.84 -9.61 2.45
C SER A 46 -7.64 -10.46 3.70
N GLY A 47 -6.38 -10.68 4.11
CA GLY A 47 -6.01 -11.55 5.23
C GLY A 47 -6.22 -10.92 6.61
N GLU A 48 -5.80 -11.65 7.63
CA GLU A 48 -5.81 -11.18 9.02
C GLU A 48 -4.91 -9.95 9.17
N SER A 49 -5.32 -9.02 10.03
CA SER A 49 -4.51 -7.85 10.35
C SER A 49 -3.41 -8.20 11.37
N ILE A 50 -2.26 -7.57 11.19
CA ILE A 50 -1.09 -7.71 12.05
C ILE A 50 -0.88 -6.35 12.73
N THR A 51 -0.63 -6.33 14.02
CA THR A 51 -0.25 -5.11 14.73
C THR A 51 1.25 -4.87 14.63
N LEU A 52 1.63 -3.75 14.05
CA LEU A 52 2.99 -3.23 14.04
C LEU A 52 3.15 -2.27 15.23
N ALA A 53 3.89 -2.69 16.21
CA ALA A 53 4.18 -1.86 17.38
C ALA A 53 5.03 -0.62 17.02
N GLU A 54 5.07 0.36 17.91
CA GLU A 54 5.99 1.50 17.79
C GLU A 54 7.44 1.01 17.63
N ARG A 55 8.18 1.63 16.73
CA ARG A 55 9.51 1.21 16.26
C ARG A 55 9.53 -0.09 15.43
N GLY A 56 8.42 -0.76 15.26
CA GLY A 56 8.32 -1.94 14.40
C GLY A 56 8.62 -1.62 12.93
N VAL A 57 9.12 -2.62 12.21
CA VAL A 57 9.47 -2.52 10.80
C VAL A 57 8.64 -3.52 9.99
N LEU A 58 7.89 -2.98 9.05
CA LEU A 58 7.09 -3.72 8.08
C LEU A 58 7.82 -3.75 6.74
N LEU A 59 7.87 -4.91 6.13
CA LEU A 59 8.38 -5.13 4.77
C LEU A 59 7.21 -5.39 3.84
N ILE A 60 7.07 -4.54 2.83
CA ILE A 60 5.98 -4.65 1.85
C ILE A 60 6.61 -4.96 0.49
N PRO A 61 6.51 -6.23 0.05
CA PRO A 61 6.97 -6.61 -1.27
C PRO A 61 6.22 -5.88 -2.38
N SER A 62 6.87 -5.68 -3.52
CA SER A 62 6.23 -5.19 -4.75
C SER A 62 4.97 -6.00 -5.06
N TYR A 63 3.99 -5.36 -5.69
CA TYR A 63 2.73 -5.99 -6.10
C TYR A 63 1.84 -6.51 -4.96
N ARG A 64 2.18 -6.25 -3.69
CA ARG A 64 1.32 -6.54 -2.54
C ARG A 64 0.36 -5.38 -2.27
N LEU A 65 -0.88 -5.72 -2.01
CA LEU A 65 -1.90 -4.77 -1.57
C LEU A 65 -1.88 -4.75 -0.04
N VAL A 66 -1.49 -3.64 0.53
CA VAL A 66 -1.36 -3.48 1.98
C VAL A 66 -2.19 -2.31 2.43
N ARG A 67 -2.96 -2.52 3.49
CA ARG A 67 -3.71 -1.49 4.19
C ARG A 67 -3.05 -1.25 5.54
N VAL A 68 -2.79 0.00 5.85
CA VAL A 68 -2.22 0.42 7.13
C VAL A 68 -3.20 1.38 7.80
N ILE A 69 -3.61 1.08 9.02
CA ILE A 69 -4.43 1.95 9.86
C ILE A 69 -3.55 2.41 11.02
N HIS A 70 -3.48 3.73 11.21
CA HIS A 70 -2.60 4.33 12.21
C HIS A 70 -3.35 4.56 13.54
N HIS A 71 -2.78 4.08 14.64
CA HIS A 71 -3.28 4.24 15.99
C HIS A 71 -2.26 4.99 16.85
N PRO A 72 -2.60 6.16 17.40
CA PRO A 72 -1.68 6.91 18.26
C PRO A 72 -1.48 6.20 19.59
N SER A 73 -0.27 6.18 20.10
CA SER A 73 0.09 5.61 21.40
C SER A 73 -0.52 6.35 22.59
N LYS A 74 -0.96 7.61 22.38
CA LYS A 74 -1.62 8.45 23.39
C LYS A 74 -2.87 9.11 22.81
N ALA A 75 -3.89 9.30 23.62
CA ALA A 75 -5.11 10.00 23.22
C ALA A 75 -4.75 11.42 22.71
N GLY A 76 -5.17 11.75 21.50
CA GLY A 76 -4.87 13.02 20.83
C GLY A 76 -3.45 13.11 20.24
N GLY A 77 -2.65 12.03 20.31
CA GLY A 77 -1.34 11.94 19.68
C GLY A 77 -1.40 11.87 18.16
N ARG A 78 -0.25 12.09 17.54
CA ARG A 78 -0.05 11.87 16.09
C ARG A 78 0.64 10.55 15.88
N CYS A 79 0.47 9.96 14.71
CA CYS A 79 1.26 8.82 14.26
C CYS A 79 2.35 9.34 13.32
N LYS A 80 3.53 8.78 13.42
CA LYS A 80 4.67 9.16 12.60
C LYS A 80 5.32 7.93 12.02
N GLU A 81 5.58 7.95 10.73
CA GLU A 81 6.23 6.85 10.03
C GLU A 81 7.40 7.33 9.16
N LEU A 82 8.36 6.47 9.00
CA LEU A 82 9.44 6.60 8.04
C LEU A 82 9.29 5.51 7.00
N ARG A 83 9.23 5.90 5.73
CA ARG A 83 9.00 5.01 4.60
C ARG A 83 10.12 5.13 3.60
N LEU A 84 10.74 4.01 3.26
CA LEU A 84 11.65 3.86 2.14
C LEU A 84 10.96 3.00 1.07
N THR A 85 10.83 3.54 -0.14
CA THR A 85 10.49 2.74 -1.33
C THR A 85 11.74 2.54 -2.17
N MET A 86 11.92 1.36 -2.75
CA MET A 86 13.04 1.10 -3.64
C MET A 86 12.68 0.03 -4.68
N ASN A 87 13.28 0.17 -5.85
CA ASN A 87 13.21 -0.85 -6.89
C ASN A 87 14.49 -1.68 -6.87
N VAL A 88 14.36 -2.96 -6.56
CA VAL A 88 15.50 -3.88 -6.38
C VAL A 88 15.41 -5.01 -7.41
N ILE A 89 16.42 -5.08 -8.27
CA ILE A 89 16.50 -6.09 -9.32
C ILE A 89 17.53 -7.16 -8.94
N THR A 90 17.14 -8.42 -9.10
CA THR A 90 17.98 -9.59 -8.87
C THR A 90 17.93 -10.49 -10.11
N ASP A 91 19.09 -10.71 -10.75
CA ASP A 91 19.18 -11.55 -11.97
C ASP A 91 18.17 -11.11 -13.07
N GLY A 92 17.91 -9.81 -13.23
CA GLY A 92 17.00 -9.26 -14.21
C GLY A 92 15.50 -9.30 -13.85
N CYS A 93 15.16 -9.77 -12.64
CA CYS A 93 13.79 -9.83 -12.10
C CYS A 93 13.67 -8.97 -10.84
N GLN A 94 12.45 -8.69 -10.40
CA GLN A 94 12.25 -8.07 -9.09
C GLN A 94 12.79 -8.99 -7.98
N MET A 95 13.33 -8.41 -6.91
CA MET A 95 13.87 -9.16 -5.77
C MET A 95 12.83 -10.15 -5.22
N GLU A 96 11.59 -9.73 -5.15
CA GLU A 96 10.48 -10.49 -4.60
C GLU A 96 10.02 -11.65 -5.50
N ASP A 97 10.42 -11.68 -6.76
CA ASP A 97 10.20 -12.83 -7.64
C ASP A 97 11.15 -13.98 -7.30
N VAL A 98 12.27 -13.66 -6.65
CA VAL A 98 13.34 -14.60 -6.32
C VAL A 98 13.32 -15.00 -4.85
N PHE A 99 12.94 -14.09 -3.95
CA PHE A 99 12.95 -14.27 -2.51
C PHE A 99 11.57 -14.18 -1.90
N ASP A 100 11.30 -15.07 -0.94
CA ASP A 100 10.23 -14.88 0.03
C ASP A 100 10.77 -14.02 1.17
N LEU A 101 10.13 -12.88 1.39
CA LEU A 101 10.50 -11.93 2.43
C LEU A 101 9.55 -12.05 3.62
N PRO A 102 10.02 -11.89 4.85
CA PRO A 102 9.13 -11.80 6.01
C PRO A 102 8.26 -10.53 5.89
N VAL A 103 7.09 -10.56 6.50
CA VAL A 103 6.21 -9.36 6.55
C VAL A 103 6.77 -8.32 7.53
N MET A 104 7.38 -8.78 8.63
CA MET A 104 8.00 -7.92 9.64
C MET A 104 9.42 -8.39 9.94
N LEU A 105 10.30 -7.45 10.28
CA LEU A 105 11.62 -7.77 10.82
C LEU A 105 11.53 -8.06 12.33
N PRO A 106 12.44 -8.88 12.87
CA PRO A 106 12.57 -9.07 14.31
C PRO A 106 12.89 -7.76 15.04
N ALA A 107 12.33 -7.61 16.24
CA ALA A 107 12.48 -6.38 17.04
C ALA A 107 13.94 -5.98 17.32
N GLU A 108 14.84 -6.97 17.41
CA GLU A 108 16.29 -6.77 17.63
C GLU A 108 16.99 -5.98 16.50
N ASP A 109 16.40 -5.96 15.32
CA ASP A 109 16.93 -5.24 14.16
C ASP A 109 16.24 -3.89 13.90
N ASN A 110 15.15 -3.56 14.64
CA ASN A 110 14.40 -2.32 14.44
C ASN A 110 15.26 -1.06 14.60
N GLU A 111 16.15 -1.03 15.58
CA GLU A 111 17.03 0.12 15.81
C GLU A 111 18.08 0.28 14.69
N LYS A 112 18.60 -0.82 14.16
CA LYS A 112 19.52 -0.80 13.02
C LYS A 112 18.83 -0.23 11.78
N VAL A 113 17.58 -0.62 11.53
CA VAL A 113 16.78 -0.10 10.44
C VAL A 113 16.53 1.40 10.62
N PHE A 114 16.18 1.83 11.83
CA PHE A 114 15.98 3.25 12.15
C PHE A 114 17.20 4.09 11.83
N VAL A 115 18.39 3.67 12.27
CA VAL A 115 19.65 4.37 11.98
C VAL A 115 19.93 4.41 10.49
N LEU A 116 19.74 3.31 9.76
CA LEU A 116 19.97 3.26 8.32
C LEU A 116 18.99 4.18 7.56
N LEU A 117 17.70 4.12 7.86
CA LEU A 117 16.69 4.95 7.18
C LEU A 117 16.91 6.44 7.41
N ASN A 118 17.22 6.86 8.64
CA ASN A 118 17.53 8.27 8.91
C ASN A 118 18.83 8.70 8.21
N THR A 119 19.86 7.85 8.22
CA THR A 119 21.10 8.15 7.51
C THR A 119 20.89 8.26 5.99
N ILE A 120 20.01 7.45 5.42
CA ILE A 120 19.65 7.55 4.00
C ILE A 120 18.90 8.86 3.73
N LYS A 121 17.92 9.18 4.59
CA LYS A 121 17.07 10.38 4.47
C LYS A 121 17.88 11.68 4.53
N ASP A 122 18.82 11.76 5.46
CA ASP A 122 19.52 13.01 5.80
C ASP A 122 20.87 13.15 5.07
N ASN A 123 21.16 12.31 4.08
CA ASN A 123 22.48 12.26 3.46
C ASN A 123 22.49 12.67 1.99
N ASP A 124 23.28 13.69 1.66
CA ASP A 124 23.47 14.19 0.29
C ASP A 124 24.55 13.44 -0.50
N ASN A 125 25.32 12.54 0.15
CA ASN A 125 26.37 11.78 -0.51
C ASN A 125 25.86 10.48 -1.11
N VAL A 126 25.79 10.40 -2.43
CA VAL A 126 25.25 9.27 -3.20
C VAL A 126 25.91 7.94 -2.81
N PHE A 127 27.25 7.89 -2.69
CA PHE A 127 27.95 6.65 -2.35
C PHE A 127 27.60 6.14 -0.95
N ARG A 128 27.48 7.05 0.02
CA ARG A 128 27.11 6.71 1.39
C ARG A 128 25.66 6.24 1.46
N THR A 129 24.78 6.86 0.70
CA THR A 129 23.38 6.48 0.58
C THR A 129 23.25 5.08 0.03
N TYR A 130 23.87 4.77 -1.12
CA TYR A 130 23.83 3.41 -1.68
C TYR A 130 24.48 2.39 -0.76
N SER A 131 25.57 2.71 -0.06
CA SER A 131 26.17 1.83 0.94
C SER A 131 25.18 1.45 2.04
N ASN A 132 24.39 2.42 2.54
CA ASN A 132 23.37 2.17 3.56
C ASN A 132 22.15 1.41 3.01
N LEU A 133 21.74 1.68 1.77
CA LEU A 133 20.69 0.90 1.10
C LEU A 133 21.08 -0.57 0.95
N TYR A 134 22.31 -0.87 0.56
CA TYR A 134 22.80 -2.25 0.47
C TYR A 134 22.93 -2.92 1.84
N ARG A 135 23.31 -2.20 2.90
CA ARG A 135 23.30 -2.71 4.28
C ARG A 135 21.89 -3.05 4.75
N LEU A 136 20.90 -2.20 4.40
CA LEU A 136 19.50 -2.48 4.70
C LEU A 136 19.02 -3.72 3.94
N LEU A 137 19.36 -3.86 2.66
CA LEU A 137 19.05 -5.08 1.88
C LEU A 137 19.70 -6.32 2.46
N GLU A 138 20.95 -6.25 2.89
CA GLU A 138 21.64 -7.36 3.57
C GLU A 138 20.86 -7.79 4.82
N LEU A 139 20.39 -6.83 5.62
CA LEU A 139 19.59 -7.09 6.81
C LEU A 139 18.25 -7.76 6.46
N VAL A 140 17.55 -7.28 5.44
CA VAL A 140 16.29 -7.87 4.96
C VAL A 140 16.51 -9.29 4.43
N LEU A 141 17.53 -9.47 3.60
CA LEU A 141 17.83 -10.76 2.98
C LEU A 141 18.36 -11.82 3.96
N LYS A 142 18.85 -11.43 5.13
CA LYS A 142 19.19 -12.34 6.23
C LYS A 142 18.01 -13.23 6.63
N TYR A 143 16.79 -12.70 6.51
CA TYR A 143 15.54 -13.38 6.88
C TYR A 143 14.76 -13.90 5.66
N ALA A 144 15.29 -13.72 4.46
CA ALA A 144 14.67 -14.14 3.23
C ALA A 144 14.99 -15.62 2.90
N THR A 145 14.06 -16.30 2.24
CA THR A 145 14.29 -17.62 1.65
C THR A 145 14.17 -17.55 0.14
N VAL A 146 14.93 -18.39 -0.57
CA VAL A 146 14.85 -18.44 -2.04
C VAL A 146 13.59 -19.20 -2.43
N LYS A 147 12.77 -18.61 -3.29
CA LYS A 147 11.57 -19.24 -3.82
C LYS A 147 11.94 -20.47 -4.67
N LYS A 148 11.20 -21.57 -4.47
CA LYS A 148 11.35 -22.79 -5.25
C LYS A 148 10.82 -22.64 -6.67
N GLU A 149 9.71 -21.90 -6.84
CA GLU A 149 9.07 -21.61 -8.11
C GLU A 149 9.14 -20.11 -8.38
N LYS A 150 9.47 -19.73 -9.62
CA LYS A 150 9.55 -18.34 -10.04
C LYS A 150 8.24 -17.98 -10.77
N TYR A 151 7.41 -17.16 -10.16
CA TYR A 151 6.26 -16.56 -10.82
C TYR A 151 6.45 -15.05 -10.90
N PHE A 152 6.33 -14.51 -12.09
CA PHE A 152 6.47 -13.09 -12.36
C PHE A 152 5.07 -12.46 -12.38
N LEU A 153 4.73 -11.66 -11.37
CA LEU A 153 3.48 -10.91 -11.35
C LEU A 153 3.56 -9.59 -12.12
N LYS A 154 4.76 -9.18 -12.52
CA LYS A 154 4.95 -7.91 -13.22
C LYS A 154 4.05 -7.77 -14.45
N ASP A 155 4.07 -8.77 -15.34
CA ASP A 155 3.28 -8.71 -16.57
C ASP A 155 1.77 -8.73 -16.29
N ALA A 156 1.34 -9.48 -15.26
CA ALA A 156 -0.04 -9.47 -14.79
C ALA A 156 -0.43 -8.10 -14.21
N TYR A 157 0.45 -7.49 -13.44
CA TYR A 157 0.25 -6.18 -12.87
C TYR A 157 0.15 -5.10 -13.95
N ASP A 158 1.09 -5.08 -14.89
CA ASP A 158 1.10 -4.13 -16.01
C ASP A 158 -0.18 -4.25 -16.85
N TYR A 159 -0.65 -5.49 -17.11
CA TYR A 159 -1.92 -5.73 -17.79
C TYR A 159 -3.13 -5.21 -16.99
N ILE A 160 -3.18 -5.47 -15.68
CA ILE A 160 -4.27 -5.02 -14.81
C ILE A 160 -4.32 -3.49 -14.75
N ILE A 161 -3.18 -2.81 -14.60
CA ILE A 161 -3.13 -1.34 -14.60
C ILE A 161 -3.65 -0.78 -15.92
N ALA A 162 -3.16 -1.30 -17.04
CA ALA A 162 -3.52 -0.81 -18.36
C ALA A 162 -5.01 -1.03 -18.72
N ASN A 163 -5.68 -1.97 -18.03
CA ASN A 163 -7.07 -2.35 -18.34
C ASN A 163 -8.00 -2.26 -17.11
N CYS A 164 -7.59 -1.59 -16.03
CA CYS A 164 -8.37 -1.58 -14.78
C CYS A 164 -9.76 -0.93 -14.91
N ASP A 165 -9.95 -0.06 -15.89
CA ASP A 165 -11.20 0.60 -16.24
C ASP A 165 -12.16 -0.29 -17.06
N LYS A 166 -11.69 -1.44 -17.56
CA LYS A 166 -12.45 -2.39 -18.39
C LYS A 166 -12.71 -3.68 -17.61
N GLN A 167 -13.62 -4.50 -18.13
CA GLN A 167 -13.83 -5.83 -17.59
C GLN A 167 -12.58 -6.70 -17.88
N ILE A 168 -11.92 -7.16 -16.83
CA ILE A 168 -10.78 -8.09 -16.91
C ILE A 168 -11.29 -9.49 -16.55
N LYS A 169 -11.13 -10.45 -17.45
CA LYS A 169 -11.44 -11.86 -17.21
C LYS A 169 -10.16 -12.66 -17.03
N VAL A 170 -10.20 -13.63 -16.13
CA VAL A 170 -9.03 -14.50 -15.86
C VAL A 170 -8.55 -15.24 -17.11
N PRO A 171 -9.42 -15.76 -18.01
CA PRO A 171 -8.97 -16.35 -19.28
C PRO A 171 -8.14 -15.38 -20.16
N GLU A 172 -8.55 -14.13 -20.27
CA GLU A 172 -7.83 -13.11 -21.06
C GLU A 172 -6.45 -12.79 -20.44
N LEU A 173 -6.41 -12.73 -19.10
CA LEU A 173 -5.16 -12.58 -18.36
C LEU A 173 -4.23 -13.79 -18.58
N ALA A 174 -4.77 -15.01 -18.55
CA ALA A 174 -4.02 -16.24 -18.79
C ALA A 174 -3.44 -16.28 -20.23
N GLU A 175 -4.22 -15.88 -21.22
CA GLU A 175 -3.76 -15.76 -22.61
C GLU A 175 -2.62 -14.74 -22.74
N THR A 176 -2.78 -13.56 -22.15
CA THR A 176 -1.76 -12.51 -22.15
C THR A 176 -0.45 -12.96 -21.51
N LEU A 177 -0.54 -13.69 -20.39
CA LEU A 177 0.61 -14.24 -19.68
C LEU A 177 1.16 -15.53 -20.30
N LYS A 178 0.49 -16.07 -21.34
CA LYS A 178 0.84 -17.35 -22.00
C LYS A 178 0.93 -18.54 -21.01
N VAL A 179 0.01 -18.58 -20.07
CA VAL A 179 -0.12 -19.65 -19.06
C VAL A 179 -1.57 -20.14 -18.98
N SER A 180 -1.79 -21.26 -18.29
CA SER A 180 -3.15 -21.73 -18.02
C SER A 180 -3.83 -20.92 -16.89
N GLU A 181 -5.17 -20.85 -16.89
CA GLU A 181 -5.93 -20.21 -15.79
C GLU A 181 -5.57 -20.76 -14.40
N PRO A 182 -5.44 -22.08 -14.18
CA PRO A 182 -4.98 -22.61 -12.89
C PRO A 182 -3.60 -22.07 -12.49
N THR A 183 -2.72 -21.83 -13.47
CA THR A 183 -1.40 -21.22 -13.21
C THR A 183 -1.55 -19.78 -12.77
N VAL A 184 -2.47 -19.00 -13.37
CA VAL A 184 -2.76 -17.62 -12.93
C VAL A 184 -3.21 -17.61 -11.48
N TYR A 185 -4.17 -18.45 -11.10
CA TYR A 185 -4.63 -18.54 -9.71
C TYR A 185 -3.49 -18.90 -8.76
N ARG A 186 -2.62 -19.84 -9.13
CA ARG A 186 -1.46 -20.24 -8.33
C ARG A 186 -0.43 -19.10 -8.18
N MET A 187 -0.17 -18.37 -9.25
CA MET A 187 0.71 -17.20 -9.24
C MET A 187 0.21 -16.14 -8.24
N PHE A 188 -1.07 -15.77 -8.33
CA PHE A 188 -1.64 -14.77 -7.43
C PHE A 188 -1.68 -15.27 -5.98
N ALA A 189 -2.06 -16.52 -5.74
CA ALA A 189 -2.05 -17.11 -4.40
C ALA A 189 -0.65 -17.11 -3.78
N GLN A 190 0.38 -17.45 -4.54
CA GLN A 190 1.76 -17.55 -4.02
C GLN A 190 2.44 -16.18 -3.87
N VAL A 191 2.27 -15.28 -4.84
CA VAL A 191 2.98 -14.00 -4.82
C VAL A 191 2.14 -12.92 -4.14
N ALA A 192 0.85 -12.81 -4.47
CA ALA A 192 -0.05 -11.80 -3.91
C ALA A 192 -0.86 -12.28 -2.68
N GLY A 193 -0.94 -13.60 -2.44
CA GLY A 193 -1.69 -14.15 -1.31
C GLY A 193 -3.21 -14.04 -1.44
N CYS A 194 -3.73 -13.79 -2.65
CA CYS A 194 -5.16 -13.64 -2.93
C CYS A 194 -5.52 -14.20 -4.31
N THR A 195 -6.81 -14.20 -4.67
CA THR A 195 -7.22 -14.57 -6.02
C THR A 195 -6.95 -13.44 -7.02
N PRO A 196 -6.82 -13.72 -8.35
CA PRO A 196 -6.70 -12.68 -9.37
C PRO A 196 -7.85 -11.66 -9.32
N ILE A 197 -9.08 -12.13 -9.07
CA ILE A 197 -10.27 -11.26 -8.99
C ILE A 197 -10.21 -10.35 -7.77
N ASP A 198 -9.82 -10.88 -6.60
CA ASP A 198 -9.65 -10.08 -5.39
C ASP A 198 -8.57 -9.03 -5.58
N TYR A 199 -7.46 -9.39 -6.25
CA TYR A 199 -6.38 -8.46 -6.58
C TYR A 199 -6.87 -7.31 -7.46
N ILE A 200 -7.56 -7.62 -8.56
CA ILE A 200 -8.15 -6.63 -9.46
C ILE A 200 -9.12 -5.70 -8.71
N ASN A 201 -10.02 -6.28 -7.92
CA ASN A 201 -10.99 -5.51 -7.16
C ASN A 201 -10.32 -4.59 -6.13
N THR A 202 -9.32 -5.08 -5.42
CA THR A 202 -8.59 -4.27 -4.42
C THR A 202 -7.83 -3.13 -5.10
N TYR A 203 -7.19 -3.39 -6.24
CA TYR A 203 -6.54 -2.33 -7.03
C TYR A 203 -7.54 -1.25 -7.47
N ARG A 204 -8.70 -1.65 -8.00
CA ARG A 204 -9.78 -0.74 -8.40
C ARG A 204 -10.33 0.07 -7.22
N LEU A 205 -10.52 -0.58 -6.07
CA LEU A 205 -10.98 0.08 -4.85
C LEU A 205 -10.00 1.16 -4.39
N GLY A 206 -8.71 0.89 -4.42
CA GLY A 206 -7.70 1.89 -4.07
C GLY A 206 -7.65 3.06 -5.03
N ARG A 207 -7.83 2.81 -6.34
CA ARG A 207 -7.98 3.89 -7.32
C ARG A 207 -9.23 4.73 -7.03
N ALA A 208 -10.37 4.08 -6.76
CA ALA A 208 -11.60 4.76 -6.42
C ALA A 208 -11.49 5.56 -5.10
N HIS A 209 -10.81 5.03 -4.10
CA HIS A 209 -10.58 5.71 -2.83
C HIS A 209 -9.79 7.02 -3.02
N ARG A 210 -8.73 6.99 -3.81
CA ARG A 210 -7.98 8.21 -4.17
C ARG A 210 -8.87 9.22 -4.92
N MET A 211 -9.62 8.77 -5.95
CA MET A 211 -10.50 9.64 -6.73
C MET A 211 -11.61 10.27 -5.88
N LEU A 212 -12.15 9.56 -4.90
CA LEU A 212 -13.10 10.12 -3.93
C LEU A 212 -12.52 11.30 -3.14
N GLY A 213 -11.19 11.28 -2.90
CA GLY A 213 -10.46 12.35 -2.21
C GLY A 213 -10.04 13.50 -3.12
N THR A 214 -9.65 13.22 -4.36
CA THR A 214 -9.09 14.21 -5.30
C THR A 214 -10.11 14.84 -6.25
N GLU A 215 -11.25 14.16 -6.46
CA GLU A 215 -12.29 14.58 -7.40
C GLU A 215 -13.62 14.89 -6.66
N PRO A 216 -13.69 16.03 -5.95
CA PRO A 216 -14.84 16.33 -5.07
C PRO A 216 -16.16 16.47 -5.84
N ASP A 217 -16.14 16.90 -7.09
CA ASP A 217 -17.34 17.11 -7.91
C ASP A 217 -17.82 15.86 -8.65
N MET A 218 -16.94 14.85 -8.82
CA MET A 218 -17.26 13.63 -9.54
C MET A 218 -18.24 12.76 -8.76
N LYS A 219 -19.31 12.28 -9.41
CA LYS A 219 -20.31 11.43 -8.75
C LYS A 219 -19.74 10.05 -8.42
N ILE A 220 -20.20 9.45 -7.33
CA ILE A 220 -19.76 8.10 -6.89
C ILE A 220 -19.95 7.07 -8.00
N LYS A 221 -21.04 7.16 -8.77
CA LYS A 221 -21.30 6.28 -9.91
C LYS A 221 -20.25 6.44 -11.01
N GLU A 222 -19.84 7.66 -11.29
CA GLU A 222 -18.84 7.96 -12.32
C GLU A 222 -17.45 7.45 -11.87
N ILE A 223 -17.11 7.64 -10.59
CA ILE A 223 -15.87 7.09 -9.99
C ILE A 223 -15.87 5.57 -10.08
N ALA A 224 -16.98 4.91 -9.71
CA ALA A 224 -17.08 3.45 -9.80
C ALA A 224 -16.85 2.95 -11.25
N LEU A 225 -17.54 3.56 -12.21
CA LEU A 225 -17.39 3.21 -13.63
C LEU A 225 -15.97 3.46 -14.15
N SER A 226 -15.35 4.61 -13.84
CA SER A 226 -13.98 4.91 -14.28
C SER A 226 -12.92 3.97 -13.67
N CYS A 227 -13.28 3.30 -12.57
CA CYS A 227 -12.46 2.27 -11.94
C CYS A 227 -12.81 0.85 -12.39
N GLY A 228 -13.70 0.67 -13.38
CA GLY A 228 -14.06 -0.63 -13.95
C GLY A 228 -15.12 -1.40 -13.16
N PHE A 229 -15.89 -0.74 -12.29
CA PHE A 229 -17.06 -1.34 -11.64
C PHE A 229 -18.32 -1.02 -12.44
N GLU A 230 -18.92 -2.01 -13.09
CA GLU A 230 -20.16 -1.86 -13.85
C GLU A 230 -21.37 -1.65 -12.92
N ASP A 231 -21.35 -2.27 -11.73
CA ASP A 231 -22.41 -2.17 -10.73
C ASP A 231 -21.97 -1.32 -9.54
N GLN A 232 -22.62 -0.15 -9.38
CA GLN A 232 -22.40 0.77 -8.27
C GLN A 232 -22.78 0.17 -6.91
N LEU A 233 -23.77 -0.72 -6.85
CA LEU A 233 -24.18 -1.35 -5.58
C LEU A 233 -23.13 -2.35 -5.14
N TYR A 234 -22.63 -3.15 -6.07
CA TYR A 234 -21.51 -4.06 -5.81
C TYR A 234 -20.26 -3.27 -5.35
N PHE A 235 -19.89 -2.20 -6.09
CA PHE A 235 -18.81 -1.31 -5.69
C PHE A 235 -18.99 -0.81 -4.26
N SER A 236 -20.16 -0.22 -3.94
CA SER A 236 -20.40 0.35 -2.61
C SER A 236 -20.34 -0.69 -1.51
N LYS A 237 -20.81 -1.92 -1.78
CA LYS A 237 -20.76 -3.05 -0.84
C LYS A 237 -19.33 -3.47 -0.54
N ILE A 238 -18.51 -3.71 -1.57
CA ILE A 238 -17.12 -4.15 -1.36
C ILE A 238 -16.25 -3.01 -0.81
N TYR A 239 -16.51 -1.76 -1.22
CA TYR A 239 -15.84 -0.58 -0.66
C TYR A 239 -16.11 -0.47 0.85
N SER A 240 -17.37 -0.55 1.27
CA SER A 240 -17.73 -0.48 2.69
C SER A 240 -17.13 -1.62 3.50
N LYS A 241 -17.09 -2.83 2.92
CA LYS A 241 -16.42 -3.99 3.54
C LYS A 241 -14.92 -3.75 3.72
N THR A 242 -14.30 -3.09 2.74
CA THR A 242 -12.84 -2.85 2.72
C THR A 242 -12.43 -1.70 3.63
N TYR A 243 -13.20 -0.59 3.62
CA TYR A 243 -12.82 0.65 4.31
C TYR A 243 -13.62 0.96 5.59
N GLY A 244 -14.59 0.11 5.95
CA GLY A 244 -15.44 0.32 7.12
C GLY A 244 -16.44 1.46 7.01
N LYS A 245 -16.42 2.22 5.91
CA LYS A 245 -17.33 3.34 5.60
C LYS A 245 -17.79 3.24 4.16
N SER A 246 -19.02 3.71 3.88
CA SER A 246 -19.48 3.78 2.50
C SER A 246 -18.72 4.87 1.71
N PRO A 247 -18.65 4.77 0.36
CA PRO A 247 -18.06 5.81 -0.47
C PRO A 247 -18.64 7.19 -0.21
N ARG A 248 -19.95 7.24 0.09
CA ARG A 248 -20.68 8.49 0.40
C ARG A 248 -20.26 9.10 1.73
N GLU A 249 -20.15 8.28 2.76
CA GLU A 249 -19.68 8.71 4.09
C GLU A 249 -18.23 9.19 4.04
N TYR A 250 -17.38 8.48 3.32
CA TYR A 250 -15.99 8.89 3.13
C TYR A 250 -15.90 10.24 2.42
N LYS A 251 -16.59 10.41 1.29
CA LYS A 251 -16.61 11.68 0.55
C LYS A 251 -17.16 12.84 1.39
N LYS A 252 -18.20 12.58 2.20
CA LYS A 252 -18.74 13.59 3.13
C LYS A 252 -17.75 13.97 4.23
N SER A 253 -16.94 13.04 4.71
CA SER A 253 -15.92 13.32 5.75
C SER A 253 -14.74 14.15 5.24
N LEU A 254 -14.56 14.26 3.92
CA LEU A 254 -13.52 15.09 3.28
C LEU A 254 -13.99 16.52 2.98
N ALA A 255 -15.32 16.77 3.00
CA ALA A 255 -15.83 18.12 2.82
C ALA A 255 -15.35 18.99 3.99
N PRO A 256 -14.81 20.20 3.75
CA PRO A 256 -14.44 21.10 4.82
C PRO A 256 -15.68 21.32 5.68
N ALA A 257 -15.52 21.25 7.01
CA ALA A 257 -16.57 21.58 7.95
C ALA A 257 -17.16 22.92 7.49
N THR A 258 -18.46 22.94 7.20
CA THR A 258 -19.20 24.12 6.71
C THR A 258 -18.76 25.32 7.50
N LYS A 259 -18.35 26.38 6.77
CA LYS A 259 -18.03 27.69 7.36
C LYS A 259 -19.04 28.01 8.44
N TYR A 260 -18.55 28.30 9.63
CA TYR A 260 -19.30 28.98 10.67
C TYR A 260 -20.02 30.18 10.03
N ASP A 261 -21.32 30.13 10.00
CA ASP A 261 -22.17 31.26 9.58
C ASP A 261 -22.33 32.18 10.78
N PRO A 262 -21.70 33.38 10.77
CA PRO A 262 -21.79 34.31 11.91
C PRO A 262 -23.16 35.03 12.06
N GLN A 263 -24.16 34.62 11.28
CA GLN A 263 -25.46 35.35 11.25
C GLN A 263 -26.57 34.74 12.12
N THR A 264 -26.29 33.73 12.97
CA THR A 264 -27.31 33.15 13.85
C THR A 264 -27.21 33.57 15.32
N ASP A 265 -26.30 34.47 15.68
CA ASP A 265 -26.23 35.06 17.04
C ASP A 265 -26.68 36.52 17.02
N GLU A 266 -27.83 36.81 16.46
CA GLU A 266 -28.59 38.00 16.91
C GLU A 266 -29.29 37.61 18.21
N VAL A 267 -28.65 37.97 19.29
CA VAL A 267 -29.22 37.99 20.64
C VAL A 267 -30.34 39.02 20.63
N ASP A 268 -31.55 38.57 20.85
CA ASP A 268 -32.66 39.45 21.24
C ASP A 268 -32.29 40.17 22.55
N GLU A 269 -31.75 41.38 22.45
CA GLU A 269 -31.81 42.38 23.51
C GLU A 269 -33.12 43.15 23.31
N GLU A 270 -34.15 42.78 24.01
CA GLU A 270 -35.27 43.66 24.31
C GLU A 270 -35.74 43.48 25.75
N GLU A 271 -35.54 44.58 26.49
CA GLU A 271 -36.26 45.17 27.66
C GLU A 271 -36.43 44.30 28.93
#